data_c35ec71182a267a05df5ed26b1782e0f
#
_entry.id   c35ec71182a267a05df5ed26b1782e0f
#
_cell.length_a   1.000
_cell.length_b   1.000
_cell.length_c   1.000
_cell.angle_alpha   90.00
_cell.angle_beta   90.00
_cell.angle_gamma   90.00
#
_symmetry.space_group_name_H-M   'P 1'
#
loop_
_entity.id
_entity.type
_entity.pdbx_description
1 polymer ?
#
loop_
_entity_poly.entity_id
_entity_poly.type
_entity_poly.pdbx_seq_one_letter_code
_entity_poly.pdbx_strand_id
1 'polypeptide(L)'
;MIQNERASRHEHVLDVARQMMTAARTAPKGKGVDIIEIAMVTGDDLKVLSDKMVAMVEEHGMKFFLRDAANILQAECVIIIGTREQAQGLNCGHCGYPTCAGRPEGVPCAVNSVDVGIAIGSACATAADLRVDTRVMFSAGLAAQQLEWLPG
;
A
#
# COMPACT_ATOMS: atom_id res chain seq x y z
N MET A 1 9.85 6.39 37.28
CA MET A 1 10.01 5.34 36.23
C MET A 1 10.90 5.93 35.14
N ILE A 2 11.90 5.21 34.67
CA ILE A 2 12.76 5.64 33.55
C ILE A 2 12.35 4.79 32.35
N GLN A 3 11.96 5.43 31.25
CA GLN A 3 11.65 4.78 29.98
C GLN A 3 12.81 5.00 29.01
N ASN A 4 13.34 3.91 28.46
CA ASN A 4 14.40 3.97 27.46
C ASN A 4 13.77 4.08 26.06
N GLU A 5 14.12 5.10 25.28
CA GLU A 5 13.58 5.34 23.94
C GLU A 5 13.80 4.13 23.01
N ARG A 6 14.99 3.52 23.03
CA ARG A 6 15.29 2.36 22.17
C ARG A 6 14.41 1.15 22.46
N ALA A 7 13.95 0.99 23.71
CA ALA A 7 13.08 -0.11 24.10
C ALA A 7 11.62 0.14 23.69
N SER A 8 11.20 1.40 23.50
CA SER A 8 9.83 1.78 23.12
C SER A 8 9.70 2.18 21.66
N ARG A 9 10.81 2.30 20.92
CA ARG A 9 10.82 2.80 19.53
C ARG A 9 9.92 2.00 18.60
N HIS A 10 9.96 0.68 18.68
CA HIS A 10 9.14 -0.21 17.86
C HIS A 10 7.65 0.15 17.99
N GLU A 11 7.12 0.18 19.20
CA GLU A 11 5.72 0.51 19.45
C GLU A 11 5.38 1.92 18.98
N HIS A 12 6.27 2.88 19.16
CA HIS A 12 6.07 4.24 18.67
C HIS A 12 5.95 4.28 17.14
N VAL A 13 6.79 3.55 16.42
CA VAL A 13 6.71 3.48 14.96
C VAL A 13 5.39 2.82 14.51
N LEU A 14 4.93 1.78 15.21
CA LEU A 14 3.62 1.17 14.91
C LEU A 14 2.46 2.13 15.19
N ASP A 15 2.54 2.99 16.22
CA ASP A 15 1.53 4.02 16.47
C ASP A 15 1.51 5.06 15.34
N VAL A 16 2.67 5.48 14.83
CA VAL A 16 2.75 6.34 13.65
C VAL A 16 2.15 5.65 12.42
N ALA A 17 2.42 4.37 12.22
CA ALA A 17 1.84 3.60 11.12
C ALA A 17 0.29 3.56 11.19
N ARG A 18 -0.30 3.42 12.37
CA ARG A 18 -1.76 3.53 12.57
C ARG A 18 -2.30 4.91 12.19
N GLN A 19 -1.57 5.99 12.51
CA GLN A 19 -1.92 7.35 12.08
C GLN A 19 -1.81 7.52 10.56
N MET A 20 -0.79 6.94 9.94
CA MET A 20 -0.64 6.89 8.47
C MET A 20 -1.82 6.19 7.81
N MET A 21 -2.29 5.06 8.35
CA MET A 21 -3.47 4.35 7.86
C MET A 21 -4.73 5.22 7.96
N THR A 22 -4.89 5.98 9.04
CA THR A 22 -5.98 6.94 9.20
C THR A 22 -5.89 8.07 8.17
N ALA A 23 -4.70 8.61 7.93
CA ALA A 23 -4.47 9.64 6.91
C ALA A 23 -4.78 9.14 5.50
N ALA A 24 -4.41 7.90 5.18
CA ALA A 24 -4.78 7.26 3.92
C ALA A 24 -6.30 7.08 3.79
N ARG A 25 -6.96 6.64 4.87
CA ARG A 25 -8.42 6.45 4.91
C ARG A 25 -9.18 7.73 4.68
N THR A 26 -8.75 8.83 5.30
CA THR A 26 -9.43 10.14 5.24
C THR A 26 -9.00 11.00 4.05
N ALA A 27 -8.03 10.57 3.26
CA ALA A 27 -7.61 11.25 2.05
C ALA A 27 -8.77 11.42 1.04
N PRO A 28 -8.82 12.50 0.24
CA PRO A 28 -9.86 12.69 -0.76
C PRO A 28 -9.96 11.53 -1.75
N LYS A 29 -11.18 11.19 -2.14
CA LYS A 29 -11.49 10.13 -3.10
C LYS A 29 -12.50 10.57 -4.14
N GLY A 30 -12.40 10.03 -5.33
CA GLY A 30 -13.33 10.30 -6.42
C GLY A 30 -14.79 10.09 -5.99
N LYS A 31 -15.64 11.09 -6.20
CA LYS A 31 -17.05 11.09 -5.77
C LYS A 31 -17.28 10.95 -4.27
N GLY A 32 -16.23 10.96 -3.43
CA GLY A 32 -16.35 10.63 -2.01
C GLY A 32 -16.66 9.15 -1.73
N VAL A 33 -16.43 8.27 -2.72
CA VAL A 33 -16.67 6.83 -2.58
C VAL A 33 -15.40 6.16 -2.10
N ASP A 34 -15.42 5.65 -0.88
CA ASP A 34 -14.25 4.98 -0.28
C ASP A 34 -14.26 3.48 -0.59
N ILE A 35 -13.37 3.08 -1.49
CA ILE A 35 -13.10 1.69 -1.85
C ILE A 35 -11.64 1.34 -1.63
N ILE A 36 -10.92 2.15 -0.86
CA ILE A 36 -9.53 1.90 -0.50
C ILE A 36 -9.47 0.83 0.60
N GLU A 37 -8.64 -0.16 0.40
CA GLU A 37 -8.32 -1.18 1.41
C GLU A 37 -6.92 -0.92 1.96
N ILE A 38 -6.77 -1.07 3.28
CA ILE A 38 -5.54 -0.75 3.99
C ILE A 38 -5.27 -1.83 5.03
N ALA A 39 -4.07 -2.38 5.01
CA ALA A 39 -3.59 -3.30 6.03
C ALA A 39 -2.18 -2.95 6.49
N MET A 40 -1.82 -3.35 7.69
CA MET A 40 -0.47 -3.26 8.22
C MET A 40 0.09 -4.66 8.44
N VAL A 41 1.28 -4.90 7.91
CA VAL A 41 2.03 -6.15 8.01
C VAL A 41 3.16 -5.96 9.00
N THR A 42 3.27 -6.84 9.99
CA THR A 42 4.29 -6.79 11.06
C THR A 42 4.80 -8.18 11.39
N GLY A 43 5.88 -8.26 12.17
CA GLY A 43 6.38 -9.52 12.72
C GLY A 43 6.73 -10.54 11.64
N ASP A 44 6.33 -11.78 11.83
CA ASP A 44 6.67 -12.91 10.94
C ASP A 44 6.06 -12.78 9.54
N ASP A 45 4.97 -12.04 9.39
CA ASP A 45 4.33 -11.80 8.09
C ASP A 45 5.21 -10.95 7.17
N LEU A 46 6.13 -10.13 7.69
CA LEU A 46 7.15 -9.44 6.89
C LEU A 46 8.05 -10.45 6.15
N LYS A 47 8.36 -11.56 6.80
CA LYS A 47 9.15 -12.63 6.17
C LYS A 47 8.36 -13.33 5.06
N VAL A 48 7.07 -13.60 5.28
CA VAL A 48 6.18 -14.19 4.27
C VAL A 48 6.11 -13.29 3.04
N LEU A 49 5.93 -11.97 3.25
CA LEU A 49 5.91 -10.98 2.17
C LEU A 49 7.24 -10.94 1.40
N SER A 50 8.36 -10.91 2.14
CA SER A 50 9.70 -10.92 1.55
C SER A 50 9.95 -12.16 0.70
N ASP A 51 9.62 -13.35 1.21
CA ASP A 51 9.80 -14.61 0.48
C ASP A 51 8.95 -14.65 -0.79
N LYS A 52 7.73 -14.13 -0.73
CA LYS A 52 6.88 -13.98 -1.92
C LYS A 52 7.52 -13.04 -2.95
N MET A 53 8.06 -11.90 -2.53
CA MET A 53 8.75 -10.97 -3.42
C MET A 53 9.96 -11.63 -4.10
N VAL A 54 10.74 -12.44 -3.37
CA VAL A 54 11.87 -13.20 -3.93
C VAL A 54 11.38 -14.18 -4.99
N ALA A 55 10.33 -14.94 -4.71
CA ALA A 55 9.77 -15.91 -5.66
C ALA A 55 9.28 -15.25 -6.96
N MET A 56 8.76 -14.03 -6.87
CA MET A 56 8.26 -13.28 -8.04
C MET A 56 9.38 -12.79 -8.99
N VAL A 57 10.65 -12.83 -8.58
CA VAL A 57 11.77 -12.47 -9.47
C VAL A 57 11.86 -13.40 -10.68
N GLU A 58 11.65 -14.70 -10.46
CA GLU A 58 11.66 -15.69 -11.55
C GLU A 58 10.46 -15.49 -12.49
N GLU A 59 9.30 -15.15 -11.93
CA GLU A 59 8.05 -14.96 -12.68
C GLU A 59 8.07 -13.69 -13.54
N HIS A 60 8.57 -12.58 -12.99
CA HIS A 60 8.49 -11.26 -13.63
C HIS A 60 9.82 -10.74 -14.20
N GLY A 61 10.94 -11.39 -13.92
CA GLY A 61 12.27 -10.96 -14.38
C GLY A 61 12.80 -9.67 -13.73
N MET A 62 12.11 -9.14 -12.72
CA MET A 62 12.39 -7.82 -12.11
C MET A 62 13.34 -7.96 -10.92
N LYS A 63 14.64 -7.86 -11.14
CA LYS A 63 15.68 -8.06 -10.11
C LYS A 63 15.59 -7.11 -8.91
N PHE A 64 14.95 -5.93 -9.05
CA PHE A 64 14.80 -5.00 -7.93
C PHE A 64 13.92 -5.55 -6.81
N PHE A 65 13.10 -6.57 -7.07
CA PHE A 65 12.34 -7.28 -6.03
C PHE A 65 13.25 -7.88 -4.95
N LEU A 66 14.45 -8.36 -5.30
CA LEU A 66 15.43 -8.88 -4.32
C LEU A 66 15.88 -7.80 -3.34
N ARG A 67 16.17 -6.61 -3.85
CA ARG A 67 16.56 -5.46 -3.02
C ARG A 67 15.42 -5.06 -2.09
N ASP A 68 14.21 -4.97 -2.63
CA ASP A 68 13.04 -4.53 -1.88
C ASP A 68 12.62 -5.57 -0.83
N ALA A 69 12.71 -6.86 -1.17
CA ALA A 69 12.50 -7.97 -0.23
C ALA A 69 13.46 -7.92 0.97
N ALA A 70 14.75 -7.64 0.71
CA ALA A 70 15.73 -7.48 1.78
C ALA A 70 15.45 -6.21 2.63
N ASN A 71 14.98 -5.13 2.00
CA ASN A 71 14.70 -3.88 2.70
C ASN A 71 13.51 -3.98 3.67
N ILE A 72 12.42 -4.67 3.29
CA ILE A 72 11.26 -4.78 4.17
C ILE A 72 11.54 -5.58 5.44
N LEU A 73 12.53 -6.47 5.43
CA LEU A 73 12.96 -7.19 6.63
C LEU A 73 13.68 -6.31 7.66
N GLN A 74 14.07 -5.10 7.28
CA GLN A 74 14.68 -4.09 8.16
C GLN A 74 13.66 -3.03 8.63
N ALA A 75 12.43 -3.10 8.14
CA ALA A 75 11.36 -2.20 8.52
C ALA A 75 10.62 -2.71 9.76
N GLU A 76 10.07 -1.80 10.55
CA GLU A 76 9.20 -2.13 11.68
C GLU A 76 7.83 -2.66 11.21
N CYS A 77 7.36 -2.17 10.07
CA CYS A 77 6.12 -2.63 9.43
C CYS A 77 6.09 -2.26 7.95
N VAL A 78 5.14 -2.86 7.22
CA VAL A 78 4.74 -2.47 5.88
C VAL A 78 3.26 -2.14 5.89
N ILE A 79 2.86 -0.97 5.36
CA ILE A 79 1.47 -0.62 5.14
C ILE A 79 1.13 -0.93 3.68
N ILE A 80 0.16 -1.80 3.48
CA ILE A 80 -0.39 -2.12 2.16
C ILE A 80 -1.61 -1.25 1.93
N ILE A 81 -1.64 -0.55 0.79
CA ILE A 81 -2.76 0.30 0.37
C ILE A 81 -3.16 -0.11 -1.04
N GLY A 82 -4.39 -0.52 -1.20
CA GLY A 82 -4.94 -0.94 -2.47
C GLY A 82 -6.36 -0.44 -2.69
N THR A 83 -6.99 -0.85 -3.78
CA THR A 83 -8.37 -0.50 -4.09
C THR A 83 -9.13 -1.74 -4.56
N ARG A 84 -10.41 -1.80 -4.25
CA ARG A 84 -11.30 -2.83 -4.80
C ARG A 84 -11.42 -2.68 -6.31
N GLU A 85 -11.61 -3.78 -7.01
CA GLU A 85 -11.83 -3.81 -8.45
C GLU A 85 -13.25 -3.34 -8.83
N GLN A 86 -13.57 -2.09 -8.49
CA GLN A 86 -14.87 -1.48 -8.72
C GLN A 86 -14.69 -0.18 -9.51
N ALA A 87 -15.32 -0.08 -10.69
CA ALA A 87 -15.32 1.18 -11.45
C ALA A 87 -16.15 2.26 -10.73
N GLN A 88 -15.69 3.53 -10.78
CA GLN A 88 -16.40 4.67 -10.18
C GLN A 88 -17.71 5.06 -10.89
N GLY A 89 -17.96 4.53 -12.10
CA GLY A 89 -19.19 4.81 -12.85
C GLY A 89 -19.27 6.23 -13.44
N LEU A 90 -18.12 6.90 -13.60
CA LEU A 90 -18.06 8.29 -14.11
C LEU A 90 -18.11 8.39 -15.63
N ASN A 91 -17.87 7.31 -16.36
CA ASN A 91 -17.70 7.30 -17.82
C ASN A 91 -16.71 8.40 -18.30
N CYS A 92 -15.64 8.63 -17.53
CA CYS A 92 -14.71 9.73 -17.76
C CYS A 92 -13.68 9.48 -18.90
N GLY A 93 -13.59 8.24 -19.36
CA GLY A 93 -12.64 7.86 -20.42
C GLY A 93 -11.16 7.79 -20.01
N HIS A 94 -10.78 8.15 -18.79
CA HIS A 94 -9.38 8.21 -18.34
C HIS A 94 -8.65 6.87 -18.34
N CYS A 95 -9.38 5.75 -18.24
CA CYS A 95 -8.82 4.41 -18.39
C CYS A 95 -8.69 3.95 -19.86
N GLY A 96 -9.00 4.82 -20.82
CA GLY A 96 -8.95 4.53 -22.27
C GLY A 96 -10.25 3.96 -22.85
N TYR A 97 -11.28 3.74 -22.04
CA TYR A 97 -12.59 3.24 -22.47
C TYR A 97 -13.68 4.30 -22.33
N PRO A 98 -14.55 4.50 -23.34
CA PRO A 98 -15.55 5.58 -23.33
C PRO A 98 -16.57 5.46 -22.16
N THR A 99 -16.86 4.24 -21.74
CA THR A 99 -17.79 3.96 -20.62
C THR A 99 -17.19 2.99 -19.63
N CYS A 100 -17.58 3.08 -18.38
CA CYS A 100 -17.13 2.15 -17.35
C CYS A 100 -17.59 0.72 -17.62
N ALA A 101 -18.78 0.55 -18.18
CA ALA A 101 -19.31 -0.75 -18.54
C ALA A 101 -18.56 -1.41 -19.72
N GLY A 102 -17.94 -0.63 -20.58
CA GLY A 102 -17.14 -1.12 -21.71
C GLY A 102 -15.69 -1.45 -21.33
N ARG A 103 -15.28 -1.24 -20.08
CA ARG A 103 -13.96 -1.56 -19.57
C ARG A 103 -13.85 -3.08 -19.35
N PRO A 104 -12.85 -3.78 -19.92
CA PRO A 104 -12.63 -5.19 -19.65
C PRO A 104 -12.32 -5.46 -18.16
N GLU A 105 -12.65 -6.66 -17.72
CA GLU A 105 -12.21 -7.16 -16.41
C GLU A 105 -10.68 -7.14 -16.30
N GLY A 106 -10.14 -6.86 -15.11
CA GLY A 106 -8.71 -6.73 -14.85
C GLY A 106 -8.08 -5.42 -15.30
N VAL A 107 -8.78 -4.54 -16.04
CA VAL A 107 -8.29 -3.19 -16.33
C VAL A 107 -8.65 -2.27 -15.17
N PRO A 108 -7.69 -1.64 -14.46
CA PRO A 108 -8.00 -0.80 -13.32
C PRO A 108 -8.74 0.48 -13.72
N CYS A 109 -9.62 0.97 -12.84
CA CYS A 109 -10.21 2.29 -12.99
C CYS A 109 -9.16 3.36 -12.71
N ALA A 110 -8.91 4.27 -13.67
CA ALA A 110 -7.89 5.32 -13.52
C ALA A 110 -8.16 6.22 -12.31
N VAL A 111 -9.44 6.52 -11.98
CA VAL A 111 -9.80 7.31 -10.81
C VAL A 111 -9.42 6.59 -9.53
N ASN A 112 -9.65 5.27 -9.43
CA ASN A 112 -9.22 4.48 -8.27
C ASN A 112 -7.71 4.48 -8.11
N SER A 113 -6.96 4.39 -9.21
CA SER A 113 -5.48 4.46 -9.17
C SER A 113 -5.00 5.82 -8.66
N VAL A 114 -5.67 6.92 -9.04
CA VAL A 114 -5.41 8.26 -8.51
C VAL A 114 -5.72 8.32 -7.02
N ASP A 115 -6.85 7.78 -6.58
CA ASP A 115 -7.26 7.75 -5.18
C ASP A 115 -6.25 6.98 -4.30
N VAL A 116 -5.71 5.85 -4.80
CA VAL A 116 -4.62 5.12 -4.13
C VAL A 116 -3.38 5.99 -4.00
N GLY A 117 -2.99 6.69 -5.06
CA GLY A 117 -1.84 7.62 -5.03
C GLY A 117 -2.01 8.75 -4.02
N ILE A 118 -3.21 9.33 -3.93
CA ILE A 118 -3.55 10.36 -2.94
C ILE A 118 -3.49 9.78 -1.51
N ALA A 119 -4.03 8.60 -1.29
CA ALA A 119 -3.98 7.91 0.01
C ALA A 119 -2.54 7.65 0.46
N ILE A 120 -1.68 7.14 -0.45
CA ILE A 120 -0.25 6.91 -0.19
C ILE A 120 0.45 8.24 0.14
N GLY A 121 0.23 9.28 -0.65
CA GLY A 121 0.82 10.59 -0.41
C GLY A 121 0.44 11.17 0.96
N SER A 122 -0.83 11.05 1.34
CA SER A 122 -1.32 11.48 2.67
C SER A 122 -0.66 10.70 3.81
N ALA A 123 -0.55 9.37 3.67
CA ALA A 123 0.15 8.52 4.64
C ALA A 123 1.63 8.93 4.81
N CYS A 124 2.35 9.08 3.69
CA CYS A 124 3.76 9.47 3.72
C CYS A 124 3.97 10.87 4.30
N ALA A 125 3.09 11.84 4.03
CA ALA A 125 3.15 13.16 4.64
C ALA A 125 3.00 13.09 6.15
N THR A 126 2.07 12.27 6.66
CA THR A 126 1.88 12.05 8.10
C THR A 126 3.15 11.46 8.75
N ALA A 127 3.79 10.48 8.11
CA ALA A 127 5.04 9.92 8.62
C ALA A 127 6.15 10.97 8.68
N ALA A 128 6.29 11.79 7.63
CA ALA A 128 7.29 12.86 7.58
C ALA A 128 7.08 13.90 8.67
N ASP A 129 5.83 14.31 8.94
CA ASP A 129 5.49 15.22 10.03
C ASP A 129 5.85 14.63 11.41
N LEU A 130 5.73 13.33 11.57
CA LEU A 130 6.05 12.59 12.80
C LEU A 130 7.49 12.06 12.84
N ARG A 131 8.35 12.47 11.88
CA ARG A 131 9.78 12.13 11.83
C ARG A 131 10.09 10.64 11.67
N VAL A 132 9.19 9.89 11.03
CA VAL A 132 9.40 8.49 10.67
C VAL A 132 9.69 8.40 9.17
N ASP A 133 10.76 7.67 8.82
CA ASP A 133 11.15 7.45 7.44
C ASP A 133 10.24 6.43 6.76
N THR A 134 9.96 6.64 5.49
CA THR A 134 9.11 5.77 4.68
C THR A 134 9.68 5.56 3.28
N ARG A 135 9.36 4.41 2.70
CA ARG A 135 9.66 4.10 1.31
C ARG A 135 8.47 3.44 0.64
N VAL A 136 7.98 4.04 -0.43
CA VAL A 136 6.93 3.45 -1.27
C VAL A 136 7.53 2.37 -2.18
N MET A 137 6.92 1.18 -2.20
CA MET A 137 7.37 0.03 -2.97
C MET A 137 6.21 -0.60 -3.74
N PHE A 138 6.29 -0.57 -5.07
CA PHE A 138 5.38 -1.31 -5.95
C PHE A 138 5.50 -2.83 -5.74
N SER A 139 6.72 -3.33 -5.56
CA SER A 139 7.03 -4.75 -5.43
C SER A 139 6.30 -5.42 -4.25
N ALA A 140 6.26 -4.75 -3.08
CA ALA A 140 5.56 -5.25 -1.91
C ALA A 140 4.03 -5.29 -2.14
N GLY A 141 3.48 -4.28 -2.82
CA GLY A 141 2.05 -4.24 -3.16
C GLY A 141 1.64 -5.38 -4.08
N LEU A 142 2.43 -5.65 -5.13
CA LEU A 142 2.16 -6.75 -6.05
C LEU A 142 2.27 -8.12 -5.37
N ALA A 143 3.25 -8.30 -4.46
CA ALA A 143 3.37 -9.52 -3.68
C ALA A 143 2.18 -9.72 -2.72
N ALA A 144 1.73 -8.66 -2.06
CA ALA A 144 0.55 -8.70 -1.19
C ALA A 144 -0.74 -9.02 -1.96
N GLN A 145 -0.87 -8.53 -3.18
CA GLN A 145 -1.98 -8.87 -4.08
C GLN A 145 -1.99 -10.38 -4.41
N GLN A 146 -0.83 -10.95 -4.76
CA GLN A 146 -0.72 -12.40 -5.03
C GLN A 146 -0.90 -13.27 -3.77
N LEU A 147 -0.70 -12.71 -2.57
CA LEU A 147 -1.01 -13.35 -1.29
C LEU A 147 -2.48 -13.17 -0.88
N GLU A 148 -3.26 -12.44 -1.66
CA GLU A 148 -4.68 -12.16 -1.39
C GLU A 148 -4.90 -11.50 -0.01
N TRP A 149 -3.97 -10.64 0.43
CA TRP A 149 -4.02 -10.01 1.75
C TRP A 149 -4.99 -8.82 1.83
N LEU A 150 -5.40 -8.28 0.71
CA LEU A 150 -6.46 -7.27 0.61
C LEU A 150 -7.56 -7.73 -0.35
N PRO A 151 -8.82 -7.40 -0.09
CA PRO A 151 -9.90 -7.62 -1.04
C PRO A 151 -9.77 -6.65 -2.22
N GLY A 152 -9.73 -7.19 -3.45
CA GLY A 152 -9.68 -6.39 -4.68
C GLY A 152 -8.46 -6.57 -5.53
#